data_ff2253bb4e13209ec733ca375e456b4d
#
_entry.id   ff2253bb4e13209ec733ca375e456b4d
#
_cell.length_a   1.000
_cell.length_b   1.000
_cell.length_c   1.000
_cell.angle_alpha   90.00
_cell.angle_beta   90.00
_cell.angle_gamma   90.00
#
_symmetry.space_group_name_H-M   'P 1'
#
loop_
_entity.id
_entity.type
_entity.pdbx_description
1 polymer ?
#
loop_
_entity_poly.entity_id
_entity_poly.type
_entity_poly.pdbx_seq_one_letter_code
_entity_poly.pdbx_strand_id
1 'polypeptide(L)'
;MDPDDRPQRPLDAVERQAHAWVVRLTSGEATAADGRRFRAWCESDPRHREAFGRARRQWEQVRLAGEQLPAAARQPVAPTPAQRWSRRAFLGAAIAAPASLVVVAAIRPPLGLWPSVTAMTADFHTGTGERLQIAPLPQLKIELDTQSSLCRRADAQGEGFELMQGQAAIETGAGLRLALFAGPGCVIADEGAVRLDVRNTQGQVRVTCLQGSARIEHPQGRLQLQAGQQTQYDERLSGVVAEAVASEVGAWTEGMLVFRRAPLREVVDEINRYRRGKVLLGESALARAPVSGRFRIDDPDAALEQLRLTMSLDLRRFPGGIAVLG
;
A
#
# COMPACT_ATOMS: atom_id res chain seq x y z
N MET A 1 -19.14 -17.20 37.25
CA MET A 1 -19.06 -18.17 36.13
C MET A 1 -18.99 -17.35 34.86
N ASP A 2 -17.74 -17.16 34.39
CA ASP A 2 -17.33 -16.23 33.34
C ASP A 2 -17.77 -16.80 31.97
N PRO A 3 -18.50 -16.07 31.12
CA PRO A 3 -19.04 -16.60 29.85
C PRO A 3 -18.00 -16.81 28.73
N ASP A 4 -16.70 -16.63 28.98
CA ASP A 4 -15.66 -16.62 27.93
C ASP A 4 -14.73 -17.84 27.92
N ASP A 5 -15.03 -18.90 28.69
CA ASP A 5 -14.27 -20.15 28.69
C ASP A 5 -14.84 -21.18 27.71
N ARG A 6 -14.86 -20.82 26.40
CA ARG A 6 -15.10 -21.80 25.33
C ARG A 6 -13.78 -22.43 24.95
N PRO A 7 -13.64 -23.78 25.04
CA PRO A 7 -12.43 -24.46 24.58
C PRO A 7 -12.19 -24.14 23.10
N GLN A 8 -11.04 -23.55 22.80
CA GLN A 8 -10.64 -23.26 21.43
C GLN A 8 -10.57 -24.56 20.64
N ARG A 9 -11.36 -24.66 19.58
CA ARG A 9 -11.33 -25.80 18.65
C ARG A 9 -9.93 -25.94 18.08
N PRO A 10 -9.32 -27.14 18.13
CA PRO A 10 -8.01 -27.35 17.55
C PRO A 10 -8.06 -27.03 16.04
N LEU A 11 -7.09 -26.24 15.55
CA LEU A 11 -6.98 -25.86 14.15
C LEU A 11 -6.84 -27.12 13.28
N ASP A 12 -7.53 -27.15 12.14
CA ASP A 12 -7.36 -28.23 11.18
C ASP A 12 -5.99 -28.13 10.47
N ALA A 13 -5.64 -29.12 9.64
CA ALA A 13 -4.34 -29.18 8.98
C ALA A 13 -4.15 -27.98 8.01
N VAL A 14 -5.21 -27.58 7.31
CA VAL A 14 -5.19 -26.46 6.36
C VAL A 14 -5.04 -25.14 7.09
N GLU A 15 -5.75 -24.97 8.21
CA GLU A 15 -5.64 -23.77 9.05
C GLU A 15 -4.24 -23.62 9.65
N ARG A 16 -3.64 -24.72 10.14
CA ARG A 16 -2.24 -24.69 10.62
C ARG A 16 -1.25 -24.29 9.53
N GLN A 17 -1.43 -24.82 8.31
CA GLN A 17 -0.59 -24.43 7.17
C GLN A 17 -0.81 -22.97 6.78
N ALA A 18 -2.05 -22.48 6.80
CA ALA A 18 -2.36 -21.09 6.55
C ALA A 18 -1.68 -20.16 7.55
N HIS A 19 -1.72 -20.49 8.86
CA HIS A 19 -0.99 -19.74 9.88
C HIS A 19 0.53 -19.82 9.68
N ALA A 20 1.08 -20.99 9.34
CA ALA A 20 2.50 -21.14 9.05
C ALA A 20 2.92 -20.27 7.84
N TRP A 21 2.09 -20.17 6.80
CA TRP A 21 2.31 -19.27 5.68
C TRP A 21 2.24 -17.80 6.09
N VAL A 22 1.27 -17.40 6.92
CA VAL A 22 1.22 -16.03 7.46
C VAL A 22 2.52 -15.72 8.21
N VAL A 23 2.95 -16.58 9.14
CA VAL A 23 4.20 -16.42 9.90
C VAL A 23 5.41 -16.38 8.95
N ARG A 24 5.54 -17.32 7.99
CA ARG A 24 6.67 -17.37 7.06
C ARG A 24 6.74 -16.12 6.18
N LEU A 25 5.61 -15.69 5.63
CA LEU A 25 5.56 -14.52 4.76
C LEU A 25 5.73 -13.20 5.53
N THR A 26 5.42 -13.19 6.84
CA THR A 26 5.59 -12.03 7.73
C THR A 26 6.90 -12.03 8.51
N SER A 27 7.71 -13.10 8.43
CA SER A 27 8.99 -13.23 9.19
C SER A 27 10.11 -12.29 8.73
N GLY A 28 9.97 -11.65 7.56
CA GLY A 28 11.06 -10.87 6.93
C GLY A 28 12.14 -11.74 6.26
N GLU A 29 12.06 -13.07 6.37
CA GLU A 29 12.99 -14.03 5.76
C GLU A 29 12.40 -14.74 4.53
N ALA A 30 11.21 -14.30 4.07
CA ALA A 30 10.54 -14.91 2.92
C ALA A 30 11.35 -14.66 1.64
N THR A 31 11.61 -15.73 0.91
CA THR A 31 12.35 -15.70 -0.36
C THR A 31 11.39 -15.74 -1.56
N ALA A 32 11.89 -15.41 -2.75
CA ALA A 32 11.15 -15.60 -4.00
C ALA A 32 10.72 -17.08 -4.21
N ALA A 33 11.48 -18.04 -3.66
CA ALA A 33 11.10 -19.45 -3.68
C ALA A 33 9.90 -19.74 -2.76
N ASP A 34 9.84 -19.10 -1.60
CA ASP A 34 8.69 -19.20 -0.69
C ASP A 34 7.43 -18.60 -1.34
N GLY A 35 7.55 -17.49 -2.05
CA GLY A 35 6.45 -16.91 -2.81
C GLY A 35 5.90 -17.83 -3.92
N ARG A 36 6.77 -18.56 -4.63
CA ARG A 36 6.33 -19.57 -5.61
C ARG A 36 5.63 -20.75 -4.94
N ARG A 37 6.18 -21.28 -3.84
CA ARG A 37 5.58 -22.38 -3.06
C ARG A 37 4.23 -21.98 -2.48
N PHE A 38 4.11 -20.77 -1.97
CA PHE A 38 2.86 -20.23 -1.47
C PHE A 38 1.78 -20.15 -2.55
N ARG A 39 2.13 -19.63 -3.74
CA ARG A 39 1.19 -19.60 -4.88
C ARG A 39 0.72 -21.01 -5.26
N ALA A 40 1.64 -21.94 -5.45
CA ALA A 40 1.30 -23.32 -5.75
C ALA A 40 0.39 -23.94 -4.67
N TRP A 41 0.63 -23.63 -3.41
CA TRP A 41 -0.24 -24.07 -2.31
C TRP A 41 -1.63 -23.44 -2.40
N CYS A 42 -1.74 -22.13 -2.66
CA CYS A 42 -3.03 -21.46 -2.85
C CYS A 42 -3.81 -21.96 -4.08
N GLU A 43 -3.12 -22.40 -5.13
CA GLU A 43 -3.71 -22.91 -6.36
C GLU A 43 -4.15 -24.38 -6.25
N SER A 44 -3.57 -25.14 -5.33
CA SER A 44 -3.83 -26.56 -5.18
C SER A 44 -5.21 -26.90 -4.61
N ASP A 45 -5.84 -26.00 -3.83
CA ASP A 45 -7.19 -26.16 -3.27
C ASP A 45 -7.80 -24.78 -2.94
N PRO A 46 -9.04 -24.48 -3.38
CA PRO A 46 -9.74 -23.24 -3.03
C PRO A 46 -9.82 -22.96 -1.51
N ARG A 47 -9.92 -24.03 -0.69
CA ARG A 47 -9.95 -23.92 0.78
C ARG A 47 -8.67 -23.33 1.35
N HIS A 48 -7.53 -23.45 0.67
CA HIS A 48 -6.26 -22.86 1.09
C HIS A 48 -6.30 -21.34 1.07
N ARG A 49 -6.86 -20.73 0.03
CA ARG A 49 -7.06 -19.28 -0.07
C ARG A 49 -7.97 -18.73 1.03
N GLU A 50 -9.07 -19.44 1.28
CA GLU A 50 -10.01 -19.06 2.32
C GLU A 50 -9.38 -19.14 3.72
N ALA A 51 -8.67 -20.25 4.00
CA ALA A 51 -7.98 -20.45 5.29
C ALA A 51 -6.88 -19.40 5.50
N PHE A 52 -6.12 -19.08 4.46
CA PHE A 52 -5.11 -18.02 4.52
C PHE A 52 -5.76 -16.65 4.76
N GLY A 53 -6.87 -16.33 4.08
CA GLY A 53 -7.63 -15.11 4.31
C GLY A 53 -8.15 -14.98 5.74
N ARG A 54 -8.63 -16.09 6.36
CA ARG A 54 -9.04 -16.11 7.78
C ARG A 54 -7.85 -15.90 8.71
N ALA A 55 -6.76 -16.63 8.52
CA ALA A 55 -5.55 -16.51 9.32
C ALA A 55 -4.96 -15.08 9.26
N ARG A 56 -4.97 -14.46 8.07
CA ARG A 56 -4.52 -13.08 7.87
C ARG A 56 -5.38 -12.07 8.65
N ARG A 57 -6.71 -12.20 8.59
CA ARG A 57 -7.62 -11.32 9.35
C ARG A 57 -7.42 -11.45 10.86
N GLN A 58 -7.25 -12.67 11.38
CA GLN A 58 -6.95 -12.90 12.79
C GLN A 58 -5.62 -12.25 13.20
N TRP A 59 -4.59 -12.38 12.37
CA TRP A 59 -3.29 -11.76 12.58
C TRP A 59 -3.40 -10.23 12.62
N GLU A 60 -4.19 -9.64 11.73
CA GLU A 60 -4.45 -8.20 11.67
C GLU A 60 -5.16 -7.69 12.93
N GLN A 61 -6.15 -8.44 13.44
CA GLN A 61 -6.82 -8.11 14.70
C GLN A 61 -5.86 -8.11 15.90
N VAL A 62 -4.95 -9.08 15.97
CA VAL A 62 -3.91 -9.13 17.01
C VAL A 62 -2.97 -7.92 16.89
N ARG A 63 -2.61 -7.52 15.68
CA ARG A 63 -1.79 -6.32 15.43
C ARG A 63 -2.48 -5.05 15.92
N LEU A 64 -3.74 -4.85 15.55
CA LEU A 64 -4.53 -3.69 15.98
C LEU A 64 -4.71 -3.64 17.51
N ALA A 65 -4.95 -4.79 18.15
CA ALA A 65 -5.01 -4.87 19.61
C ALA A 65 -3.67 -4.50 20.26
N GLY A 66 -2.54 -4.90 19.66
CA GLY A 66 -1.19 -4.52 20.11
C GLY A 66 -0.89 -3.02 19.98
N GLU A 67 -1.49 -2.33 19.00
CA GLU A 67 -1.35 -0.88 18.81
C GLU A 67 -2.15 -0.06 19.84
N GLN A 68 -3.21 -0.63 20.41
CA GLN A 68 -4.06 0.00 21.42
C GLN A 68 -3.50 -0.09 22.85
N LEU A 69 -2.40 -0.83 23.05
CA LEU A 69 -1.74 -0.86 24.36
C LEU A 69 -1.16 0.51 24.72
N PRO A 70 -1.43 1.06 25.92
CA PRO A 70 -0.95 2.37 26.32
C PRO A 70 0.57 2.46 26.26
N ALA A 71 1.10 3.64 25.92
CA ALA A 71 2.52 3.90 25.74
C ALA A 71 3.39 3.52 26.95
N ALA A 72 2.81 3.47 28.15
CA ALA A 72 3.46 3.00 29.37
C ALA A 72 3.87 1.51 29.35
N ALA A 73 3.17 0.69 28.56
CA ALA A 73 3.53 -0.73 28.37
C ALA A 73 4.62 -0.94 27.32
N ARG A 74 5.03 0.11 26.61
CA ARG A 74 6.05 0.08 25.54
C ARG A 74 7.44 0.57 26.01
N GLN A 75 7.60 0.92 27.28
CA GLN A 75 8.91 1.38 27.78
C GLN A 75 9.90 0.22 27.78
N PRO A 76 11.06 0.36 27.13
CA PRO A 76 12.15 -0.60 27.31
C PRO A 76 12.63 -0.50 28.77
N VAL A 77 12.61 -1.61 29.48
CA VAL A 77 13.20 -1.70 30.80
C VAL A 77 14.69 -1.38 30.65
N ALA A 78 15.11 -0.27 31.22
CA ALA A 78 16.51 0.11 31.24
C ALA A 78 17.33 -0.98 31.95
N PRO A 79 18.46 -1.43 31.40
CA PRO A 79 19.30 -2.42 32.07
C PRO A 79 19.95 -1.77 33.28
N THR A 80 19.70 -2.33 34.47
CA THR A 80 20.46 -2.06 35.66
C THR A 80 21.92 -2.53 35.49
N PRO A 81 22.92 -1.78 35.98
CA PRO A 81 24.31 -2.12 35.77
C PRO A 81 24.76 -3.32 36.62
N ALA A 82 25.53 -4.19 35.97
CA ALA A 82 26.46 -5.17 36.52
C ALA A 82 25.89 -6.42 37.19
N GLN A 83 25.56 -7.41 36.38
CA GLN A 83 25.80 -8.79 36.75
C GLN A 83 26.48 -9.51 35.57
N ARG A 84 27.70 -10.06 35.84
CA ARG A 84 28.51 -10.81 34.84
C ARG A 84 27.79 -12.10 34.48
N TRP A 85 27.10 -12.13 33.37
CA TRP A 85 26.42 -13.29 32.83
C TRP A 85 27.37 -14.07 31.90
N SER A 86 27.41 -15.37 32.08
CA SER A 86 28.25 -16.26 31.28
C SER A 86 27.76 -16.31 29.83
N ARG A 87 28.67 -16.56 28.88
CA ARG A 87 28.43 -16.59 27.43
C ARG A 87 27.30 -17.54 26.99
N ARG A 88 26.84 -18.46 27.84
CA ARG A 88 25.74 -19.40 27.57
C ARG A 88 24.33 -18.80 27.80
N ALA A 89 24.18 -17.73 28.59
CA ALA A 89 22.92 -17.08 28.87
C ALA A 89 22.52 -16.08 27.76
N PHE A 90 23.46 -15.69 26.89
CA PHE A 90 23.23 -14.71 25.83
C PHE A 90 22.39 -15.26 24.65
N LEU A 91 22.34 -16.58 24.48
CA LEU A 91 21.58 -17.22 23.39
C LEU A 91 20.08 -17.38 23.68
N GLY A 92 19.65 -17.26 24.94
CA GLY A 92 18.24 -17.42 25.33
C GLY A 92 17.45 -16.12 25.44
N ALA A 93 18.11 -14.98 25.71
CA ALA A 93 17.43 -13.69 25.95
C ALA A 93 17.28 -12.82 24.70
N ALA A 94 17.94 -13.17 23.60
CA ALA A 94 17.88 -12.42 22.34
C ALA A 94 16.60 -12.67 21.53
N ILE A 95 15.72 -13.58 21.95
CA ILE A 95 14.55 -14.00 21.17
C ILE A 95 13.28 -13.19 21.50
N ALA A 96 13.22 -12.49 22.62
CA ALA A 96 11.97 -11.84 23.06
C ALA A 96 11.79 -10.35 22.65
N ALA A 97 12.84 -9.63 22.29
CA ALA A 97 12.76 -8.20 21.99
C ALA A 97 12.59 -7.82 20.51
N PRO A 98 12.97 -8.64 19.50
CA PRO A 98 12.83 -8.24 18.09
C PRO A 98 11.50 -8.63 17.43
N ALA A 99 10.66 -9.44 18.08
CA ALA A 99 9.44 -9.96 17.43
C ALA A 99 8.46 -8.85 16.97
N SER A 100 8.28 -7.80 17.75
CA SER A 100 7.38 -6.70 17.40
C SER A 100 7.93 -5.79 16.29
N LEU A 101 9.23 -5.55 16.24
CA LEU A 101 9.90 -4.79 15.18
C LEU A 101 9.93 -5.58 13.85
N VAL A 102 10.12 -6.89 13.92
CA VAL A 102 10.11 -7.78 12.76
C VAL A 102 8.71 -7.87 12.14
N VAL A 103 7.66 -7.91 12.95
CA VAL A 103 6.27 -7.95 12.48
C VAL A 103 5.90 -6.66 11.73
N VAL A 104 6.25 -5.50 12.28
CA VAL A 104 6.01 -4.20 11.60
C VAL A 104 6.81 -4.11 10.30
N ALA A 105 8.05 -4.56 10.29
CA ALA A 105 8.90 -4.57 9.09
C ALA A 105 8.40 -5.53 8.01
N ALA A 106 7.74 -6.63 8.37
CA ALA A 106 7.20 -7.58 7.40
C ALA A 106 5.90 -7.08 6.73
N ILE A 107 5.06 -6.38 7.47
CA ILE A 107 3.81 -5.81 6.95
C ILE A 107 4.08 -4.53 6.14
N ARG A 108 5.06 -3.76 6.56
CA ARG A 108 5.53 -2.54 5.88
C ARG A 108 7.03 -2.66 5.67
N PRO A 109 7.46 -3.20 4.52
CA PRO A 109 8.88 -3.35 4.25
C PRO A 109 9.57 -2.00 4.39
N PRO A 110 10.54 -1.85 5.32
CA PRO A 110 11.30 -0.63 5.41
C PRO A 110 12.04 -0.44 4.07
N LEU A 111 11.96 0.78 3.52
CA LEU A 111 12.61 1.15 2.27
C LEU A 111 12.12 0.40 1.01
N GLY A 112 10.99 -0.33 1.08
CA GLY A 112 10.50 -1.09 -0.08
C GLY A 112 11.39 -2.26 -0.50
N LEU A 113 12.16 -2.84 0.42
CA LEU A 113 13.15 -3.87 0.13
C LEU A 113 12.56 -5.21 -0.33
N TRP A 114 11.28 -5.47 -0.03
CA TRP A 114 10.55 -6.65 -0.49
C TRP A 114 9.06 -6.33 -0.75
N PRO A 115 8.35 -7.14 -1.57
CA PRO A 115 6.93 -6.95 -1.83
C PRO A 115 6.10 -7.08 -0.55
N SER A 116 5.07 -6.26 -0.39
CA SER A 116 4.12 -6.41 0.70
C SER A 116 3.37 -7.75 0.59
N VAL A 117 2.83 -8.25 1.71
CA VAL A 117 2.01 -9.48 1.72
C VAL A 117 0.81 -9.35 0.77
N THR A 118 0.24 -8.15 0.64
CA THR A 118 -0.84 -7.85 -0.30
C THR A 118 -0.40 -8.00 -1.76
N ALA A 119 0.83 -7.59 -2.10
CA ALA A 119 1.37 -7.76 -3.44
C ALA A 119 1.56 -9.24 -3.81
N MET A 120 1.86 -10.09 -2.84
CA MET A 120 2.08 -11.53 -3.08
C MET A 120 0.79 -12.31 -3.31
N THR A 121 -0.37 -11.80 -2.89
CA THR A 121 -1.70 -12.44 -3.03
C THR A 121 -2.54 -11.82 -4.14
N ALA A 122 -2.09 -10.73 -4.75
CA ALA A 122 -2.80 -10.05 -5.82
C ALA A 122 -2.69 -10.79 -7.16
N ASP A 123 -3.74 -10.74 -7.97
CA ASP A 123 -3.73 -11.28 -9.34
C ASP A 123 -2.77 -10.49 -10.23
N PHE A 124 -2.70 -9.17 -10.01
CA PHE A 124 -1.80 -8.25 -10.70
C PHE A 124 -1.08 -7.38 -9.67
N HIS A 125 0.23 -7.26 -9.79
CA HIS A 125 1.01 -6.40 -8.90
C HIS A 125 2.20 -5.77 -9.62
N THR A 126 2.66 -4.65 -9.10
CA THR A 126 3.85 -3.93 -9.56
C THR A 126 4.82 -3.70 -8.40
N GLY A 127 6.11 -3.79 -8.70
CA GLY A 127 7.19 -3.43 -7.79
C GLY A 127 7.48 -1.93 -7.76
N THR A 128 8.56 -1.54 -7.05
CA THR A 128 9.01 -0.15 -6.99
C THR A 128 9.53 0.31 -8.36
N GLY A 129 8.96 1.38 -8.90
CA GLY A 129 9.28 1.94 -10.21
C GLY A 129 8.72 1.13 -11.39
N GLU A 130 7.98 0.06 -11.13
CA GLU A 130 7.33 -0.76 -12.16
C GLU A 130 5.91 -0.25 -12.45
N ARG A 131 5.51 -0.32 -13.72
CA ARG A 131 4.13 -0.08 -14.18
C ARG A 131 3.66 -1.28 -14.98
N LEU A 132 2.37 -1.58 -14.94
CA LEU A 132 1.79 -2.71 -15.64
C LEU A 132 0.47 -2.30 -16.30
N GLN A 133 0.38 -2.48 -17.61
CA GLN A 133 -0.84 -2.28 -18.35
C GLN A 133 -1.50 -3.62 -18.64
N ILE A 134 -2.79 -3.73 -18.35
CA ILE A 134 -3.62 -4.91 -18.62
C ILE A 134 -4.91 -4.51 -19.32
N ALA A 135 -5.45 -5.45 -20.11
CA ALA A 135 -6.77 -5.34 -20.73
C ALA A 135 -7.57 -6.61 -20.39
N PRO A 136 -8.11 -6.70 -19.15
CA PRO A 136 -8.72 -7.94 -18.65
C PRO A 136 -10.07 -8.26 -19.31
N LEU A 137 -10.75 -7.24 -19.85
CA LEU A 137 -12.03 -7.37 -20.57
C LEU A 137 -11.97 -6.57 -21.87
N PRO A 138 -12.79 -6.91 -22.87
CA PRO A 138 -13.03 -6.02 -23.99
C PRO A 138 -13.46 -4.63 -23.51
N GLN A 139 -12.88 -3.58 -24.08
CA GLN A 139 -13.16 -2.18 -23.72
C GLN A 139 -12.78 -1.77 -22.29
N LEU A 140 -11.96 -2.57 -21.58
CA LEU A 140 -11.39 -2.21 -20.30
C LEU A 140 -9.87 -2.21 -20.37
N LYS A 141 -9.27 -1.07 -20.09
CA LYS A 141 -7.84 -0.90 -19.93
C LYS A 141 -7.56 -0.45 -18.51
N ILE A 142 -6.67 -1.13 -17.83
CA ILE A 142 -6.19 -0.77 -16.51
C ILE A 142 -4.68 -0.63 -16.57
N GLU A 143 -4.16 0.48 -16.09
CA GLU A 143 -2.73 0.70 -15.89
C GLU A 143 -2.47 0.83 -14.40
N LEU A 144 -1.60 -0.04 -13.88
CA LEU A 144 -1.14 -0.02 -12.50
C LEU A 144 0.16 0.76 -12.40
N ASP A 145 0.20 1.68 -11.47
CA ASP A 145 1.38 2.44 -11.12
C ASP A 145 2.30 1.65 -10.18
N THR A 146 3.41 2.23 -9.79
CA THR A 146 4.39 1.65 -8.84
C THR A 146 3.73 1.16 -7.55
N GLN A 147 4.20 0.01 -7.02
CA GLN A 147 3.80 -0.57 -5.73
C GLN A 147 2.27 -0.78 -5.62
N SER A 148 1.64 -1.21 -6.71
CA SER A 148 0.20 -1.44 -6.78
C SER A 148 -0.15 -2.92 -6.72
N SER A 149 -1.32 -3.23 -6.18
CA SER A 149 -1.84 -4.59 -6.06
C SER A 149 -3.33 -4.58 -6.36
N LEU A 150 -3.72 -5.33 -7.40
CA LEU A 150 -5.08 -5.42 -7.91
C LEU A 150 -5.52 -6.88 -7.94
N CYS A 151 -6.70 -7.16 -7.40
CA CYS A 151 -7.35 -8.46 -7.45
C CYS A 151 -8.60 -8.42 -8.32
N ARG A 152 -8.93 -9.53 -8.97
CA ARG A 152 -10.26 -9.73 -9.52
C ARG A 152 -11.26 -9.93 -8.39
N ARG A 153 -12.39 -9.30 -8.49
CA ARG A 153 -13.47 -9.42 -7.52
C ARG A 153 -14.80 -9.39 -8.24
N ALA A 154 -15.55 -10.47 -8.16
CA ALA A 154 -16.92 -10.49 -8.67
C ALA A 154 -17.82 -9.64 -7.75
N ASP A 155 -18.72 -8.86 -8.33
CA ASP A 155 -19.84 -8.24 -7.65
C ASP A 155 -21.15 -8.93 -8.04
N ALA A 156 -22.27 -8.48 -7.48
CA ALA A 156 -23.60 -9.05 -7.79
C ALA A 156 -24.06 -8.79 -9.25
N GLN A 157 -23.36 -7.96 -10.00
CA GLN A 157 -23.72 -7.48 -11.33
C GLN A 157 -22.66 -7.84 -12.41
N GLY A 158 -21.59 -8.54 -12.02
CA GLY A 158 -20.57 -9.01 -12.95
C GLY A 158 -19.15 -9.01 -12.40
N GLU A 159 -18.19 -8.93 -13.32
CA GLU A 159 -16.78 -8.84 -12.96
C GLU A 159 -16.43 -7.43 -12.48
N GLY A 160 -15.68 -7.38 -11.40
CA GLY A 160 -15.10 -6.16 -10.87
C GLY A 160 -13.66 -6.39 -10.45
N PHE A 161 -13.07 -5.38 -9.85
CA PHE A 161 -11.69 -5.43 -9.35
C PHE A 161 -11.61 -4.81 -7.96
N GLU A 162 -10.56 -5.17 -7.23
CA GLU A 162 -10.23 -4.56 -5.94
C GLU A 162 -8.80 -4.03 -5.96
N LEU A 163 -8.67 -2.71 -5.85
CA LEU A 163 -7.38 -2.05 -5.65
C LEU A 163 -7.03 -2.12 -4.17
N MET A 164 -6.26 -3.12 -3.81
CA MET A 164 -5.85 -3.34 -2.41
C MET A 164 -4.88 -2.26 -1.94
N GLN A 165 -3.96 -1.84 -2.80
CA GLN A 165 -2.93 -0.83 -2.52
C GLN A 165 -2.41 -0.24 -3.82
N GLY A 166 -1.91 1.00 -3.77
CA GLY A 166 -1.24 1.65 -4.88
C GLY A 166 -2.16 2.56 -5.69
N GLN A 167 -1.96 2.61 -7.00
CA GLN A 167 -2.69 3.50 -7.90
C GLN A 167 -2.99 2.81 -9.22
N ALA A 168 -4.18 3.04 -9.73
CA ALA A 168 -4.65 2.51 -11.00
C ALA A 168 -5.33 3.60 -11.84
N ALA A 169 -4.94 3.71 -13.09
CA ALA A 169 -5.70 4.42 -14.11
C ALA A 169 -6.60 3.41 -14.83
N ILE A 170 -7.86 3.76 -14.99
CA ILE A 170 -8.88 2.90 -15.57
C ILE A 170 -9.54 3.63 -16.74
N GLU A 171 -9.62 2.94 -17.87
CA GLU A 171 -10.35 3.42 -19.05
C GLU A 171 -11.39 2.38 -19.42
N THR A 172 -12.66 2.78 -19.42
CA THR A 172 -13.78 1.96 -19.90
C THR A 172 -14.32 2.50 -21.22
N GLY A 173 -14.68 1.59 -22.12
CA GLY A 173 -15.45 1.92 -23.32
C GLY A 173 -16.93 2.07 -23.01
N ALA A 174 -17.69 2.59 -23.98
CA ALA A 174 -19.14 2.73 -23.87
C ALA A 174 -19.82 1.35 -23.72
N GLY A 175 -20.82 1.26 -22.84
CA GLY A 175 -21.59 0.05 -22.58
C GLY A 175 -20.95 -0.90 -21.55
N LEU A 176 -19.79 -0.58 -21.01
CA LEU A 176 -19.18 -1.36 -19.93
C LEU A 176 -19.39 -0.67 -18.57
N ARG A 177 -20.13 -1.33 -17.70
CA ARG A 177 -20.17 -0.97 -16.29
C ARG A 177 -19.02 -1.68 -15.55
N LEU A 178 -18.29 -0.95 -14.76
CA LEU A 178 -17.18 -1.49 -13.97
C LEU A 178 -17.34 -1.13 -12.49
N ALA A 179 -17.18 -2.09 -11.61
CA ALA A 179 -17.05 -1.89 -10.18
C ALA A 179 -15.58 -2.05 -9.75
N LEU A 180 -15.02 -1.00 -9.15
CA LEU A 180 -13.69 -1.03 -8.54
C LEU A 180 -13.81 -0.81 -7.03
N PHE A 181 -13.52 -1.83 -6.27
CA PHE A 181 -13.44 -1.76 -4.81
C PHE A 181 -12.10 -1.14 -4.41
N ALA A 182 -12.12 -0.18 -3.50
CA ALA A 182 -10.92 0.42 -2.94
C ALA A 182 -11.19 0.87 -1.50
N GLY A 183 -10.44 0.35 -0.54
CA GLY A 183 -10.73 0.57 0.87
C GLY A 183 -12.15 0.16 1.25
N PRO A 184 -12.91 0.99 1.99
CA PRO A 184 -14.29 0.68 2.38
C PRO A 184 -15.34 0.96 1.29
N GLY A 185 -14.96 1.61 0.18
CA GLY A 185 -15.87 2.03 -0.88
C GLY A 185 -15.75 1.23 -2.17
N CYS A 186 -16.76 1.41 -3.02
CA CYS A 186 -16.79 0.90 -4.38
C CYS A 186 -16.98 2.05 -5.36
N VAL A 187 -16.09 2.19 -6.32
CA VAL A 187 -16.15 3.16 -7.41
C VAL A 187 -16.82 2.48 -8.60
N ILE A 188 -17.94 2.99 -9.05
CA ILE A 188 -18.69 2.45 -10.17
C ILE A 188 -18.52 3.41 -11.34
N ALA A 189 -17.88 2.95 -12.41
CA ALA A 189 -17.89 3.61 -13.69
C ALA A 189 -19.23 3.33 -14.36
N ASP A 190 -19.95 4.38 -14.71
CA ASP A 190 -21.23 4.27 -15.41
C ASP A 190 -21.01 3.82 -16.86
N GLU A 191 -22.10 3.48 -17.59
CA GLU A 191 -22.06 2.85 -18.94
C GLU A 191 -21.46 3.71 -20.07
N GLY A 192 -20.95 4.90 -19.77
CA GLY A 192 -20.24 5.76 -20.73
C GLY A 192 -18.77 5.39 -20.90
N ALA A 193 -18.09 6.11 -21.78
CA ALA A 193 -16.62 6.10 -21.79
C ALA A 193 -16.11 6.87 -20.58
N VAL A 194 -15.46 6.19 -19.65
CA VAL A 194 -15.00 6.75 -18.38
C VAL A 194 -13.49 6.59 -18.23
N ARG A 195 -12.82 7.64 -17.76
CA ARG A 195 -11.42 7.58 -17.33
C ARG A 195 -11.33 7.98 -15.86
N LEU A 196 -10.78 7.10 -15.06
CA LEU A 196 -10.60 7.29 -13.63
C LEU A 196 -9.12 7.14 -13.25
N ASP A 197 -8.70 7.90 -12.26
CA ASP A 197 -7.49 7.64 -11.49
C ASP A 197 -7.91 7.32 -10.05
N VAL A 198 -7.52 6.15 -9.57
CA VAL A 198 -7.86 5.71 -8.21
C VAL A 198 -6.59 5.34 -7.48
N ARG A 199 -6.37 5.98 -6.34
CA ARG A 199 -5.21 5.74 -5.48
C ARG A 199 -5.66 5.30 -4.10
N ASN A 200 -5.19 4.14 -3.66
CA ASN A 200 -5.42 3.60 -2.31
C ASN A 200 -4.09 3.54 -1.56
N THR A 201 -3.94 4.40 -0.58
CA THR A 201 -2.75 4.46 0.27
C THR A 201 -3.17 4.22 1.71
N GLN A 202 -2.91 3.03 2.23
CA GLN A 202 -3.19 2.68 3.64
C GLN A 202 -4.66 2.84 4.04
N GLY A 203 -5.59 2.55 3.13
CA GLY A 203 -7.03 2.69 3.37
C GLY A 203 -7.58 4.09 3.11
N GLN A 204 -6.72 5.07 2.84
CA GLN A 204 -7.13 6.36 2.33
C GLN A 204 -7.21 6.30 0.82
N VAL A 205 -8.39 6.48 0.29
CA VAL A 205 -8.67 6.37 -1.15
C VAL A 205 -8.93 7.74 -1.74
N ARG A 206 -8.21 8.04 -2.82
CA ARG A 206 -8.50 9.22 -3.69
C ARG A 206 -9.04 8.70 -5.00
N VAL A 207 -10.14 9.26 -5.44
CA VAL A 207 -10.76 9.00 -6.75
C VAL A 207 -10.84 10.28 -7.53
N THR A 208 -10.30 10.28 -8.73
CA THR A 208 -10.39 11.39 -9.68
C THR A 208 -11.09 10.90 -10.94
N CYS A 209 -12.15 11.58 -11.33
CA CYS A 209 -12.82 11.37 -12.61
C CYS A 209 -12.18 12.28 -13.66
N LEU A 210 -11.46 11.70 -14.63
CA LEU A 210 -10.79 12.45 -15.68
C LEU A 210 -11.69 12.65 -16.90
N GLN A 211 -12.62 11.71 -17.14
CA GLN A 211 -13.59 11.75 -18.24
C GLN A 211 -14.84 10.97 -17.85
N GLY A 212 -16.02 11.42 -18.30
CA GLY A 212 -17.29 10.76 -18.02
C GLY A 212 -17.81 11.07 -16.64
N SER A 213 -18.43 10.08 -16.00
CA SER A 213 -18.93 10.16 -14.62
C SER A 213 -18.71 8.86 -13.88
N ALA A 214 -18.55 8.96 -12.57
CA ALA A 214 -18.41 7.82 -11.68
C ALA A 214 -19.18 8.02 -10.38
N ARG A 215 -19.73 6.95 -9.86
CA ARG A 215 -20.42 6.93 -8.57
C ARG A 215 -19.55 6.20 -7.56
N ILE A 216 -19.45 6.76 -6.37
CA ILE A 216 -18.79 6.13 -5.23
C ILE A 216 -19.88 5.66 -4.27
N GLU A 217 -19.93 4.37 -4.02
CA GLU A 217 -20.77 3.75 -3.00
C GLU A 217 -19.91 3.46 -1.77
N HIS A 218 -20.29 4.05 -0.64
CA HIS A 218 -19.60 3.92 0.63
C HIS A 218 -20.63 3.55 1.71
N PRO A 219 -20.27 2.80 2.78
CA PRO A 219 -21.18 2.45 3.86
C PRO A 219 -21.90 3.65 4.50
N GLN A 220 -21.30 4.83 4.46
CA GLN A 220 -21.85 6.06 5.04
C GLN A 220 -22.59 6.96 4.03
N GLY A 221 -22.69 6.58 2.76
CA GLY A 221 -23.40 7.37 1.74
C GLY A 221 -22.93 7.14 0.32
N ARG A 222 -23.37 8.01 -0.57
CA ARG A 222 -23.04 7.95 -1.99
C ARG A 222 -22.55 9.31 -2.47
N LEU A 223 -21.59 9.32 -3.38
CA LEU A 223 -21.10 10.51 -4.06
C LEU A 223 -21.09 10.27 -5.56
N GLN A 224 -21.34 11.35 -6.32
CA GLN A 224 -21.20 11.36 -7.77
C GLN A 224 -20.04 12.27 -8.15
N LEU A 225 -19.17 11.80 -9.04
CA LEU A 225 -18.09 12.59 -9.62
C LEU A 225 -18.36 12.78 -11.11
N GLN A 226 -18.17 13.99 -11.57
CA GLN A 226 -18.13 14.36 -12.97
C GLN A 226 -16.67 14.52 -13.43
N ALA A 227 -16.48 14.57 -14.76
CA ALA A 227 -15.16 14.85 -15.32
C ALA A 227 -14.54 16.12 -14.72
N GLY A 228 -13.26 16.03 -14.33
CA GLY A 228 -12.52 17.09 -13.65
C GLY A 228 -12.74 17.15 -12.14
N GLN A 229 -13.50 16.24 -11.54
CA GLN A 229 -13.74 16.21 -10.10
C GLN A 229 -12.98 15.08 -9.42
N GLN A 230 -12.62 15.32 -8.17
CA GLN A 230 -12.00 14.35 -7.29
C GLN A 230 -12.58 14.38 -5.89
N THR A 231 -12.44 13.28 -5.17
CA THR A 231 -12.74 13.18 -3.74
C THR A 231 -11.77 12.24 -3.05
N GLN A 232 -11.73 12.32 -1.73
CA GLN A 232 -11.01 11.37 -0.88
C GLN A 232 -11.95 10.80 0.15
N TYR A 233 -11.75 9.53 0.49
CA TYR A 233 -12.45 8.85 1.57
C TYR A 233 -11.55 7.83 2.27
N ASP A 234 -11.88 7.52 3.49
CA ASP A 234 -11.31 6.43 4.30
C ASP A 234 -12.49 5.65 4.93
N GLU A 235 -12.36 5.14 6.15
CA GLU A 235 -13.49 4.54 6.87
C GLU A 235 -14.65 5.53 7.09
N ARG A 236 -14.41 6.82 6.94
CA ARG A 236 -15.41 7.89 6.97
C ARG A 236 -15.54 8.48 5.58
N LEU A 237 -16.77 8.71 5.14
CA LEU A 237 -17.05 9.45 3.93
C LEU A 237 -16.93 10.96 4.22
N SER A 238 -15.72 11.42 4.52
CA SER A 238 -15.45 12.83 4.79
C SER A 238 -15.18 13.65 3.53
N GLY A 239 -15.23 13.00 2.34
CA GLY A 239 -14.75 13.58 1.09
C GLY A 239 -15.64 14.68 0.55
N VAL A 240 -15.12 15.90 0.59
CA VAL A 240 -15.64 17.01 -0.22
C VAL A 240 -15.24 16.75 -1.67
N VAL A 241 -16.19 16.91 -2.59
CA VAL A 241 -15.88 16.89 -4.02
C VAL A 241 -15.15 18.20 -4.37
N ALA A 242 -13.95 18.09 -4.91
CA ALA A 242 -13.09 19.19 -5.30
C ALA A 242 -12.73 19.09 -6.80
N GLU A 243 -12.31 20.19 -7.39
CA GLU A 243 -11.78 20.18 -8.74
C GLU A 243 -10.38 19.53 -8.78
N ALA A 244 -10.12 18.77 -9.82
CA ALA A 244 -8.84 18.15 -10.09
C ALA A 244 -8.22 18.68 -11.39
N VAL A 245 -6.91 18.85 -11.37
CA VAL A 245 -6.16 19.20 -12.58
C VAL A 245 -5.76 17.93 -13.30
N ALA A 246 -6.51 17.54 -14.32
CA ALA A 246 -6.33 16.27 -15.04
C ALA A 246 -4.90 16.07 -15.56
N SER A 247 -4.22 17.15 -16.02
CA SER A 247 -2.82 17.09 -16.48
C SER A 247 -1.79 16.82 -15.38
N GLU A 248 -2.17 16.94 -14.12
CA GLU A 248 -1.31 16.58 -12.99
C GLU A 248 -1.59 15.14 -12.55
N VAL A 249 -2.86 14.80 -12.40
CA VAL A 249 -3.28 13.47 -11.91
C VAL A 249 -2.92 12.37 -12.90
N GLY A 250 -3.18 12.57 -14.19
CA GLY A 250 -2.91 11.58 -15.24
C GLY A 250 -1.47 11.52 -15.74
N ALA A 251 -0.60 12.44 -15.35
CA ALA A 251 0.76 12.57 -15.91
C ALA A 251 1.62 11.32 -15.73
N TRP A 252 1.40 10.55 -14.67
CA TRP A 252 2.16 9.34 -14.41
C TRP A 252 1.97 8.25 -15.48
N THR A 253 0.80 8.19 -16.14
CA THR A 253 0.57 7.27 -17.27
C THR A 253 1.46 7.62 -18.46
N GLU A 254 1.89 8.88 -18.57
CA GLU A 254 2.84 9.38 -19.57
C GLU A 254 4.29 9.34 -19.09
N GLY A 255 4.56 8.75 -17.91
CA GLY A 255 5.91 8.65 -17.35
C GLY A 255 6.40 9.91 -16.63
N MET A 256 5.50 10.80 -16.24
CA MET A 256 5.85 12.08 -15.62
C MET A 256 5.14 12.27 -14.27
N LEU A 257 5.82 12.95 -13.35
CA LEU A 257 5.20 13.58 -12.18
C LEU A 257 5.11 15.08 -12.44
N VAL A 258 3.95 15.66 -12.22
CA VAL A 258 3.70 17.08 -12.41
C VAL A 258 3.22 17.70 -11.11
N PHE A 259 3.92 18.72 -10.66
CA PHE A 259 3.59 19.45 -9.43
C PHE A 259 3.40 20.93 -9.70
N ARG A 260 2.40 21.53 -9.08
CA ARG A 260 2.14 22.98 -9.08
C ARG A 260 2.02 23.48 -7.65
N ARG A 261 3.04 24.19 -7.19
CA ARG A 261 3.11 24.73 -5.83
C ARG A 261 2.87 23.68 -4.73
N ALA A 262 3.21 22.43 -5.01
CA ALA A 262 3.09 21.35 -4.05
C ALA A 262 4.15 21.49 -2.95
N PRO A 263 3.84 21.20 -1.68
CA PRO A 263 4.84 21.17 -0.62
C PRO A 263 5.98 20.20 -0.96
N LEU A 264 7.23 20.59 -0.69
CA LEU A 264 8.40 19.74 -0.98
C LEU A 264 8.28 18.33 -0.36
N ARG A 265 7.63 18.21 0.80
CA ARG A 265 7.35 16.92 1.42
C ARG A 265 6.54 16.00 0.49
N GLU A 266 5.46 16.51 -0.10
CA GLU A 266 4.62 15.74 -1.01
C GLU A 266 5.38 15.32 -2.27
N VAL A 267 6.23 16.21 -2.79
CA VAL A 267 7.09 15.91 -3.95
C VAL A 267 8.08 14.81 -3.62
N VAL A 268 8.74 14.89 -2.45
CA VAL A 268 9.69 13.87 -1.98
C VAL A 268 8.98 12.55 -1.67
N ASP A 269 7.80 12.58 -1.06
CA ASP A 269 7.01 11.38 -0.79
C ASP A 269 6.58 10.70 -2.10
N GLU A 270 6.23 11.47 -3.13
CA GLU A 270 5.89 10.92 -4.44
C GLU A 270 7.13 10.35 -5.16
N ILE A 271 8.27 11.03 -5.17
CA ILE A 271 9.54 10.51 -5.70
C ILE A 271 9.94 9.19 -5.00
N ASN A 272 9.73 9.12 -3.69
CA ASN A 272 10.01 7.92 -2.90
C ASN A 272 9.18 6.69 -3.31
N ARG A 273 8.05 6.86 -4.00
CA ARG A 273 7.27 5.73 -4.53
C ARG A 273 7.97 5.02 -5.68
N TYR A 274 8.74 5.75 -6.47
CA TYR A 274 9.42 5.23 -7.67
C TYR A 274 10.88 4.86 -7.41
N ARG A 275 11.43 5.26 -6.26
CA ARG A 275 12.83 5.09 -5.94
C ARG A 275 13.09 3.89 -5.03
N ARG A 276 14.08 3.08 -5.36
CA ARG A 276 14.64 2.12 -4.41
C ARG A 276 15.47 2.86 -3.37
N GLY A 277 15.19 2.64 -2.10
CA GLY A 277 15.75 3.40 -0.99
C GLY A 277 14.82 4.52 -0.52
N LYS A 278 15.34 5.48 0.25
CA LYS A 278 14.50 6.53 0.87
C LYS A 278 15.18 7.90 0.82
N VAL A 279 14.42 8.91 0.42
CA VAL A 279 14.80 10.31 0.56
C VAL A 279 14.16 10.86 1.82
N LEU A 280 14.96 11.49 2.65
CA LEU A 280 14.55 12.15 3.88
C LEU A 280 14.79 13.67 3.74
N LEU A 281 13.90 14.46 4.31
CA LEU A 281 14.11 15.91 4.44
C LEU A 281 14.84 16.19 5.75
N GLY A 282 15.95 16.93 5.66
CA GLY A 282 16.79 17.27 6.82
C GLY A 282 16.13 18.28 7.75
N GLU A 283 15.41 19.27 7.18
CA GLU A 283 14.78 20.34 7.95
C GLU A 283 13.26 20.38 7.75
N SER A 284 12.53 20.51 8.84
CA SER A 284 11.06 20.58 8.81
C SER A 284 10.53 21.87 8.15
N ALA A 285 11.30 22.94 8.16
CA ALA A 285 10.96 24.21 7.51
C ALA A 285 10.86 24.05 5.98
N LEU A 286 11.79 23.30 5.38
CA LEU A 286 11.82 23.02 3.94
C LEU A 286 10.64 22.16 3.47
N ALA A 287 10.07 21.36 4.35
CA ALA A 287 8.98 20.45 4.02
C ALA A 287 7.74 21.15 3.40
N ARG A 288 7.54 22.43 3.72
CA ARG A 288 6.43 23.24 3.24
C ARG A 288 6.78 24.12 2.04
N ALA A 289 8.04 24.17 1.62
CA ALA A 289 8.47 24.99 0.50
C ALA A 289 7.72 24.56 -0.78
N PRO A 290 7.13 25.53 -1.53
CA PRO A 290 6.36 25.22 -2.71
C PRO A 290 7.27 24.81 -3.88
N VAL A 291 7.00 23.67 -4.48
CA VAL A 291 7.69 23.14 -5.66
C VAL A 291 6.74 23.14 -6.84
N SER A 292 7.22 23.61 -7.98
CA SER A 292 6.56 23.45 -9.27
C SER A 292 7.56 22.86 -10.26
N GLY A 293 7.15 21.81 -10.96
CA GLY A 293 8.04 21.15 -11.90
C GLY A 293 7.43 19.90 -12.51
N ARG A 294 8.14 19.37 -13.50
CA ARG A 294 7.85 18.07 -14.14
C ARG A 294 9.07 17.19 -13.97
N PHE A 295 8.85 15.99 -13.49
CA PHE A 295 9.92 15.04 -13.20
C PHE A 295 9.60 13.71 -13.89
N ARG A 296 10.63 13.04 -14.40
CA ARG A 296 10.50 11.72 -15.00
C ARG A 296 10.40 10.66 -13.89
N ILE A 297 9.50 9.70 -14.03
CA ILE A 297 9.33 8.62 -13.04
C ILE A 297 10.38 7.51 -13.21
N ASP A 298 10.97 7.38 -14.39
CA ASP A 298 12.01 6.40 -14.70
C ASP A 298 13.41 6.80 -14.20
N ASP A 299 13.60 8.08 -13.84
CA ASP A 299 14.84 8.59 -13.25
C ASP A 299 14.57 9.46 -12.01
N PRO A 300 14.20 8.85 -10.89
CA PRO A 300 13.91 9.58 -9.66
C PRO A 300 15.16 10.24 -9.04
N ASP A 301 16.37 9.76 -9.36
CA ASP A 301 17.59 10.39 -8.87
C ASP A 301 17.90 11.68 -9.65
N ALA A 302 17.59 11.78 -10.94
CA ALA A 302 17.64 13.05 -11.67
C ALA A 302 16.63 14.07 -11.14
N ALA A 303 15.43 13.60 -10.71
CA ALA A 303 14.46 14.46 -10.07
C ALA A 303 14.99 15.09 -8.77
N LEU A 304 15.72 14.32 -7.95
CA LEU A 304 16.36 14.83 -6.73
C LEU A 304 17.45 15.85 -7.05
N GLU A 305 18.26 15.60 -8.08
CA GLU A 305 19.30 16.52 -8.49
C GLU A 305 18.70 17.83 -9.03
N GLN A 306 17.60 17.76 -9.78
CA GLN A 306 16.87 18.94 -10.23
C GLN A 306 16.31 19.76 -9.04
N LEU A 307 15.75 19.11 -8.02
CA LEU A 307 15.31 19.77 -6.80
C LEU A 307 16.46 20.45 -6.06
N ARG A 308 17.60 19.73 -5.91
CA ARG A 308 18.81 20.25 -5.29
C ARG A 308 19.27 21.55 -5.95
N LEU A 309 19.35 21.54 -7.28
CA LEU A 309 19.81 22.70 -8.05
C LEU A 309 18.82 23.87 -8.00
N THR A 310 17.51 23.56 -8.17
CA THR A 310 16.48 24.61 -8.27
C THR A 310 16.22 25.32 -6.94
N MET A 311 16.36 24.58 -5.84
CA MET A 311 16.09 25.11 -4.50
C MET A 311 17.35 25.41 -3.69
N SER A 312 18.54 25.24 -4.29
CA SER A 312 19.85 25.43 -3.64
C SER A 312 20.00 24.59 -2.36
N LEU A 313 19.56 23.32 -2.42
CA LEU A 313 19.62 22.39 -1.31
C LEU A 313 20.89 21.54 -1.32
N ASP A 314 21.28 21.03 -0.15
CA ASP A 314 22.29 19.98 -0.03
C ASP A 314 21.68 18.61 -0.25
N LEU A 315 22.36 17.72 -0.99
CA LEU A 315 21.98 16.34 -1.20
C LEU A 315 23.10 15.41 -0.76
N ARG A 316 22.89 14.74 0.38
CA ARG A 316 23.82 13.75 0.94
C ARG A 316 23.31 12.35 0.68
N ARG A 317 24.15 11.50 0.09
CA ARG A 317 23.83 10.10 -0.22
C ARG A 317 24.55 9.18 0.76
N PHE A 318 23.81 8.16 1.24
CA PHE A 318 24.29 7.17 2.20
C PHE A 318 24.15 5.76 1.62
N PRO A 319 24.90 4.76 2.15
CA PRO A 319 24.70 3.37 1.78
C PRO A 319 23.24 2.91 1.95
N GLY A 320 22.81 1.92 1.16
CA GLY A 320 21.44 1.41 1.20
C GLY A 320 20.43 2.27 0.44
N GLY A 321 20.88 3.20 -0.42
CA GLY A 321 19.99 4.03 -1.23
C GLY A 321 19.32 5.17 -0.46
N ILE A 322 19.77 5.46 0.76
CA ILE A 322 19.26 6.57 1.57
C ILE A 322 19.87 7.89 1.03
N ALA A 323 19.04 8.91 0.89
CA ALA A 323 19.45 10.26 0.59
C ALA A 323 18.82 11.24 1.57
N VAL A 324 19.54 12.27 1.95
CA VAL A 324 19.05 13.38 2.79
C VAL A 324 19.13 14.65 1.97
N LEU A 325 18.01 15.32 1.85
CA LEU A 325 17.85 16.60 1.16
C LEU A 325 17.60 17.70 2.21
N GLY A 326 18.51 18.69 2.24
CA GLY A 326 18.46 19.73 3.28
C GLY A 326 19.16 21.01 2.92
#